data_dee6ed3c85388ab04141ea102a62f908
#
_entry.id   dee6ed3c85388ab04141ea102a62f908
#
_cell.length_a   1.000
_cell.length_b   1.000
_cell.length_c   1.000
_cell.angle_alpha   90.00
_cell.angle_beta   90.00
_cell.angle_gamma   90.00
#
_symmetry.space_group_name_H-M   'P 1'
#
loop_
_entity.id
_entity.type
_entity.pdbx_description
1 polymer ?
#
loop_
_entity_poly.entity_id
_entity_poly.type
_entity_poly.pdbx_seq_one_letter_code
_entity_poly.pdbx_strand_id
1 'polypeptide(L)'
;EKRSIGEFLHWCARWIETSSASLAPDSSLYVWLGADQNEDFQPLPEFILMMRDFKEFSSRSFITMRNQRGYGTQRNWMSVRQECLYYTKGNPVFFVQYTDIPKILRGYYKEINGKKTENMERSKSENIRPGNVWVDVQQVFYRMEENVNGCYAQKPIKAIERLIAASSRENDTVIDFFGHSGTTLVASDYMRRRCVICDIDPIYCEIMIRRLERLRTYGKTGWQNGNPFEKELHGVNLSG
;
A
#
# COMPACT_ATOMS: atom_id res chain seq x y z
N GLU A 1 2.04 -4.01 25.45
CA GLU A 1 0.67 -3.92 25.99
C GLU A 1 -0.32 -3.93 24.84
N LYS A 2 -1.38 -4.76 24.92
CA LYS A 2 -2.47 -4.73 23.96
C LYS A 2 -3.28 -3.46 24.19
N ARG A 3 -3.28 -2.54 23.25
CA ARG A 3 -4.16 -1.36 23.28
C ARG A 3 -5.61 -1.78 23.10
N SER A 4 -6.53 -1.14 23.78
CA SER A 4 -7.96 -1.23 23.49
C SER A 4 -8.25 -0.57 22.12
N ILE A 5 -9.39 -0.92 21.51
CA ILE A 5 -9.82 -0.25 20.26
C ILE A 5 -9.95 1.25 20.48
N GLY A 6 -10.47 1.70 21.63
CA GLY A 6 -10.61 3.12 21.96
C GLY A 6 -9.26 3.86 22.03
N GLU A 7 -8.26 3.28 22.69
CA GLU A 7 -6.89 3.86 22.74
C GLU A 7 -6.24 3.89 21.37
N PHE A 8 -6.46 2.86 20.56
CA PHE A 8 -5.97 2.83 19.18
C PHE A 8 -6.61 3.95 18.34
N LEU A 9 -7.92 4.13 18.42
CA LEU A 9 -8.63 5.18 17.69
C LEU A 9 -8.24 6.58 18.16
N HIS A 10 -8.05 6.79 19.45
CA HIS A 10 -7.55 8.07 19.97
C HIS A 10 -6.16 8.38 19.41
N TRP A 11 -5.27 7.40 19.38
CA TRP A 11 -3.96 7.55 18.73
C TRP A 11 -4.10 7.82 17.21
N CYS A 12 -5.02 7.12 16.53
CA CYS A 12 -5.29 7.33 15.10
C CYS A 12 -5.78 8.76 14.84
N ALA A 13 -6.70 9.28 15.63
CA ALA A 13 -7.19 10.65 15.47
C ALA A 13 -6.05 11.67 15.51
N ARG A 14 -5.12 11.54 16.44
CA ARG A 14 -3.97 12.45 16.57
C ARG A 14 -3.07 12.47 15.34
N TRP A 15 -2.72 11.32 14.77
CA TRP A 15 -1.88 11.34 13.59
C TRP A 15 -2.66 11.74 12.33
N ILE A 16 -3.98 11.51 12.26
CA ILE A 16 -4.83 12.05 11.18
C ILE A 16 -4.86 13.58 11.23
N GLU A 17 -5.01 14.19 12.41
CA GLU A 17 -4.95 15.64 12.58
C GLU A 17 -3.60 16.20 12.10
N THR A 18 -2.49 15.57 12.53
CA THR A 18 -1.14 15.95 12.10
C THR A 18 -0.97 15.80 10.60
N SER A 19 -1.47 14.71 10.03
CA SER A 19 -1.45 14.47 8.59
C SER A 19 -2.24 15.54 7.84
N SER A 20 -3.44 15.86 8.31
CA SER A 20 -4.30 16.90 7.72
C SER A 20 -3.60 18.26 7.66
N ALA A 21 -2.89 18.64 8.73
CA ALA A 21 -2.13 19.90 8.78
C ALA A 21 -0.96 19.91 7.77
N SER A 22 -0.38 18.77 7.46
CA SER A 22 0.76 18.62 6.55
C SER A 22 0.37 18.49 5.07
N LEU A 23 -0.88 18.14 4.80
CA LEU A 23 -1.38 17.92 3.45
C LEU A 23 -1.76 19.24 2.77
N ALA A 24 -1.47 19.31 1.46
CA ALA A 24 -1.95 20.40 0.60
C ALA A 24 -3.49 20.48 0.60
N PRO A 25 -4.07 21.65 0.25
CA PRO A 25 -5.52 21.82 0.17
C PRO A 25 -6.21 20.80 -0.76
N ASP A 26 -5.56 20.43 -1.86
CA ASP A 26 -6.03 19.41 -2.80
C ASP A 26 -5.08 18.21 -2.72
N SER A 27 -5.42 17.21 -1.92
CA SER A 27 -4.54 16.07 -1.65
C SER A 27 -5.30 14.76 -1.44
N SER A 28 -4.59 13.66 -1.61
CA SER A 28 -5.07 12.30 -1.42
C SER A 28 -4.46 11.69 -0.15
N LEU A 29 -5.27 11.01 0.64
CA LEU A 29 -4.85 10.27 1.81
C LEU A 29 -5.22 8.80 1.65
N TYR A 30 -4.24 7.92 1.81
CA TYR A 30 -4.42 6.47 1.81
C TYR A 30 -4.03 5.90 3.16
N VAL A 31 -4.91 5.11 3.74
CA VAL A 31 -4.67 4.50 5.06
C VAL A 31 -4.77 2.99 4.93
N TRP A 32 -3.66 2.30 5.15
CA TRP A 32 -3.65 0.85 5.22
C TRP A 32 -3.98 0.38 6.64
N LEU A 33 -5.00 -0.46 6.76
CA LEU A 33 -5.35 -1.11 8.02
C LEU A 33 -5.28 -2.62 7.87
N GLY A 34 -4.71 -3.29 8.88
CA GLY A 34 -4.87 -4.73 9.04
C GLY A 34 -6.35 -5.02 9.29
N ALA A 35 -6.91 -5.96 8.51
CA ALA A 35 -8.32 -6.25 8.65
C ALA A 35 -8.53 -7.29 9.76
N ASP A 36 -8.52 -8.52 9.57
CA ASP A 36 -9.20 -9.54 10.38
C ASP A 36 -8.23 -10.48 11.12
N GLN A 37 -7.00 -10.04 11.42
CA GLN A 37 -5.96 -10.95 11.91
C GLN A 37 -6.02 -11.26 13.40
N ASN A 38 -6.61 -10.39 14.20
CA ASN A 38 -6.77 -10.59 15.62
C ASN A 38 -8.25 -10.65 15.97
N GLU A 39 -8.73 -11.79 16.42
CA GLU A 39 -10.03 -11.91 17.08
C GLU A 39 -10.06 -10.89 18.23
N ASP A 40 -11.18 -10.25 18.45
CA ASP A 40 -11.39 -9.19 19.45
C ASP A 40 -10.66 -7.85 19.20
N PHE A 41 -9.85 -7.72 18.16
CA PHE A 41 -9.22 -6.46 17.79
C PHE A 41 -9.32 -6.21 16.28
N GLN A 42 -10.47 -5.73 15.83
CA GLN A 42 -10.80 -5.42 14.43
C GLN A 42 -11.28 -3.96 14.31
N PRO A 43 -10.37 -2.97 14.41
CA PRO A 43 -10.75 -1.57 14.53
C PRO A 43 -11.19 -0.91 13.22
N LEU A 44 -11.32 -1.64 12.12
CA LEU A 44 -11.66 -1.08 10.81
C LEU A 44 -13.01 -0.35 10.79
N PRO A 45 -14.10 -0.93 11.31
CA PRO A 45 -15.40 -0.22 11.34
C PRO A 45 -15.35 1.07 12.14
N GLU A 46 -14.76 1.04 13.32
CA GLU A 46 -14.64 2.18 14.22
C GLU A 46 -13.72 3.25 13.62
N PHE A 47 -12.65 2.86 12.95
CA PHE A 47 -11.79 3.81 12.23
C PHE A 47 -12.56 4.52 11.11
N ILE A 48 -13.36 3.81 10.34
CA ILE A 48 -14.20 4.40 9.28
C ILE A 48 -15.21 5.39 9.89
N LEU A 49 -15.79 5.06 11.04
CA LEU A 49 -16.70 5.94 11.75
C LEU A 49 -15.98 7.18 12.29
N MET A 50 -14.83 7.01 12.92
CA MET A 50 -13.99 8.12 13.42
C MET A 50 -13.62 9.08 12.28
N MET A 51 -13.30 8.60 11.09
CA MET A 51 -12.95 9.46 9.96
C MET A 51 -14.10 10.38 9.51
N ARG A 52 -15.34 10.11 9.89
CA ARG A 52 -16.48 11.00 9.60
C ARG A 52 -16.45 12.30 10.41
N ASP A 53 -15.67 12.35 11.48
CA ASP A 53 -15.53 13.56 12.32
C ASP A 53 -14.56 14.55 11.67
N PHE A 54 -13.67 14.09 10.81
CA PHE A 54 -12.73 14.91 10.03
C PHE A 54 -13.40 15.45 8.76
N LYS A 55 -14.11 16.56 8.89
CA LYS A 55 -14.96 17.15 7.83
C LYS A 55 -14.20 17.62 6.59
N GLU A 56 -12.91 17.84 6.71
CA GLU A 56 -12.02 18.19 5.61
C GLU A 56 -11.73 17.01 4.67
N PHE A 57 -11.97 15.78 5.13
CA PHE A 57 -11.78 14.58 4.32
C PHE A 57 -13.09 14.05 3.75
N SER A 58 -13.08 13.73 2.47
CA SER A 58 -14.16 13.01 1.78
C SER A 58 -13.74 11.56 1.52
N SER A 59 -14.53 10.61 2.00
CA SER A 59 -14.32 9.19 1.67
C SER A 59 -14.58 8.94 0.17
N ARG A 60 -13.66 8.23 -0.49
CA ARG A 60 -13.73 7.94 -1.93
C ARG A 60 -13.92 6.46 -2.23
N SER A 61 -13.09 5.61 -1.63
CA SER A 61 -13.13 4.18 -1.90
C SER A 61 -12.52 3.38 -0.76
N PHE A 62 -12.99 2.18 -0.59
CA PHE A 62 -12.37 1.14 0.23
C PHE A 62 -11.77 0.13 -0.74
N ILE A 63 -10.46 0.00 -0.73
CA ILE A 63 -9.70 -0.87 -1.63
C ILE A 63 -9.30 -2.10 -0.85
N THR A 64 -9.76 -3.26 -1.30
CA THR A 64 -9.35 -4.56 -0.74
C THR A 64 -8.26 -5.16 -1.61
N MET A 65 -7.07 -5.35 -1.06
CA MET A 65 -6.03 -6.15 -1.70
C MET A 65 -6.12 -7.59 -1.20
N ARG A 66 -6.26 -8.54 -2.12
CA ARG A 66 -6.33 -9.95 -1.79
C ARG A 66 -4.93 -10.53 -1.63
N ASN A 67 -4.64 -11.09 -0.45
CA ASN A 67 -3.46 -11.91 -0.24
C ASN A 67 -3.68 -13.30 -0.86
N GLN A 68 -2.64 -13.86 -1.49
CA GLN A 68 -2.72 -15.21 -2.05
C GLN A 68 -2.69 -16.30 -0.98
N ARG A 69 -2.05 -16.01 0.15
CA ARG A 69 -2.02 -16.88 1.32
C ARG A 69 -2.71 -16.17 2.47
N GLY A 70 -3.68 -16.84 3.06
CA GLY A 70 -4.37 -16.35 4.23
C GLY A 70 -3.75 -16.88 5.52
N TYR A 71 -4.02 -16.15 6.58
CA TYR A 71 -3.81 -16.61 7.94
C TYR A 71 -5.16 -17.00 8.53
N GLY A 72 -5.24 -18.13 9.16
CA GLY A 72 -6.49 -18.58 9.74
C GLY A 72 -6.28 -19.67 10.78
N THR A 73 -7.33 -19.95 11.50
CA THR A 73 -7.43 -21.05 12.47
C THR A 73 -8.46 -22.05 11.98
N GLN A 74 -8.52 -23.21 12.62
CA GLN A 74 -9.60 -24.19 12.38
C GLN A 74 -10.97 -23.70 12.86
N ARG A 75 -11.05 -22.52 13.48
CA ARG A 75 -12.26 -21.97 14.09
C ARG A 75 -12.80 -20.71 13.39
N ASN A 76 -12.08 -20.21 12.39
CA ASN A 76 -12.47 -18.98 11.68
C ASN A 76 -12.07 -19.05 10.20
N TRP A 77 -12.65 -18.16 9.39
CA TRP A 77 -12.29 -17.98 8.00
C TRP A 77 -10.84 -17.47 7.87
N MET A 78 -10.14 -17.91 6.85
CA MET A 78 -8.80 -17.42 6.55
C MET A 78 -8.82 -15.93 6.21
N SER A 79 -8.02 -15.14 6.91
CA SER A 79 -7.82 -13.73 6.58
C SER A 79 -6.94 -13.60 5.33
N VAL A 80 -7.55 -13.17 4.22
CA VAL A 80 -6.90 -13.06 2.90
C VAL A 80 -6.95 -11.65 2.33
N ARG A 81 -7.24 -10.66 3.17
CA ARG A 81 -7.39 -9.27 2.69
C ARG A 81 -6.57 -8.28 3.50
N GLN A 82 -6.18 -7.20 2.84
CA GLN A 82 -5.71 -5.97 3.44
C GLN A 82 -6.57 -4.83 2.92
N GLU A 83 -6.97 -3.93 3.80
CA GLU A 83 -7.80 -2.79 3.45
C GLU A 83 -6.95 -1.53 3.31
N CYS A 84 -7.17 -0.82 2.22
CA CYS A 84 -6.62 0.51 1.99
C CYS A 84 -7.78 1.49 1.80
N LEU A 85 -7.92 2.40 2.73
CA LEU A 85 -8.98 3.41 2.72
C LEU A 85 -8.48 4.62 1.95
N TYR A 86 -9.25 5.09 0.99
CA TYR A 86 -8.94 6.26 0.18
C TYR A 86 -9.84 7.43 0.55
N TYR A 87 -9.22 8.51 0.97
CA TYR A 87 -9.84 9.80 1.28
C TYR A 87 -9.21 10.91 0.44
N THR A 88 -9.95 11.98 0.25
CA THR A 88 -9.44 13.21 -0.38
C THR A 88 -9.71 14.42 0.50
N LYS A 89 -8.76 15.35 0.51
CA LYS A 89 -8.94 16.72 0.98
C LYS A 89 -9.06 17.61 -0.24
N GLY A 90 -10.09 18.47 -0.30
CA GLY A 90 -10.35 19.27 -1.49
C GLY A 90 -10.67 18.45 -2.75
N ASN A 91 -10.11 18.87 -3.86
CA ASN A 91 -10.34 18.27 -5.19
C ASN A 91 -9.04 17.85 -5.88
N PRO A 92 -8.30 16.87 -5.37
CA PRO A 92 -7.03 16.44 -5.95
C PRO A 92 -7.22 15.79 -7.32
N VAL A 93 -6.10 15.70 -8.05
CA VAL A 93 -6.05 14.92 -9.30
C VAL A 93 -6.30 13.44 -9.04
N PHE A 94 -6.93 12.79 -10.01
CA PHE A 94 -7.02 11.33 -10.04
C PHE A 94 -6.80 10.85 -11.48
N PHE A 95 -5.74 10.06 -11.66
CA PHE A 95 -5.40 9.45 -12.95
C PHE A 95 -5.85 7.99 -12.95
N VAL A 96 -6.69 7.63 -13.90
CA VAL A 96 -7.17 6.25 -14.05
C VAL A 96 -5.99 5.33 -14.34
N GLN A 97 -5.87 4.29 -13.54
CA GLN A 97 -4.83 3.27 -13.67
C GLN A 97 -5.35 2.06 -14.44
N TYR A 98 -4.44 1.28 -14.99
CA TYR A 98 -4.73 0.03 -15.69
C TYR A 98 -3.82 -1.08 -15.15
N THR A 99 -4.31 -2.31 -15.21
CA THR A 99 -3.53 -3.52 -14.88
C THR A 99 -2.68 -3.94 -16.06
N ASP A 100 -1.78 -4.91 -15.85
CA ASP A 100 -1.03 -5.55 -16.93
C ASP A 100 -1.84 -6.66 -17.64
N ILE A 101 -3.10 -6.86 -17.23
CA ILE A 101 -3.96 -7.93 -17.74
C ILE A 101 -4.75 -7.40 -18.95
N PRO A 102 -4.52 -7.96 -20.14
CA PRO A 102 -5.29 -7.59 -21.32
C PRO A 102 -6.77 -7.95 -21.16
N LYS A 103 -7.65 -7.10 -21.64
CA LYS A 103 -9.11 -7.31 -21.59
C LYS A 103 -9.54 -8.61 -22.27
N ILE A 104 -8.88 -8.99 -23.36
CA ILE A 104 -9.17 -10.21 -24.11
C ILE A 104 -9.11 -11.47 -23.25
N LEU A 105 -8.20 -11.51 -22.25
CA LEU A 105 -8.05 -12.67 -21.37
C LEU A 105 -9.22 -12.88 -20.41
N ARG A 106 -10.10 -11.88 -20.24
CA ARG A 106 -11.28 -11.96 -19.40
C ARG A 106 -12.61 -12.01 -20.18
N GLY A 107 -12.55 -12.23 -21.50
CA GLY A 107 -13.76 -12.35 -22.32
C GLY A 107 -14.62 -11.08 -22.37
N TYR A 108 -14.00 -9.91 -22.29
CA TYR A 108 -14.70 -8.62 -22.39
C TYR A 108 -15.20 -8.31 -23.82
N TYR A 109 -15.22 -9.30 -24.71
CA TYR A 109 -15.75 -9.16 -26.05
C TYR A 109 -17.19 -9.67 -26.12
N LYS A 110 -18.07 -8.85 -26.64
CA LYS A 110 -19.42 -9.23 -26.98
C LYS A 110 -19.49 -9.46 -28.49
N GLU A 111 -20.02 -10.60 -28.92
CA GLU A 111 -20.27 -10.86 -30.33
C GLU A 111 -21.62 -10.20 -30.71
N ILE A 112 -21.58 -9.26 -31.65
CA ILE A 112 -22.77 -8.62 -32.19
C ILE A 112 -22.70 -8.79 -33.71
N ASN A 113 -23.69 -9.47 -34.31
CA ASN A 113 -23.77 -9.76 -35.76
C ASN A 113 -22.51 -10.43 -36.31
N GLY A 114 -21.99 -11.44 -35.60
CA GLY A 114 -20.79 -12.19 -36.01
C GLY A 114 -19.46 -11.43 -35.91
N LYS A 115 -19.46 -10.21 -35.38
CA LYS A 115 -18.25 -9.44 -35.11
C LYS A 115 -18.03 -9.34 -33.60
N LYS A 116 -16.83 -9.70 -33.15
CA LYS A 116 -16.40 -9.46 -31.78
C LYS A 116 -16.25 -7.95 -31.59
N THR A 117 -17.11 -7.38 -30.78
CA THR A 117 -17.00 -5.97 -30.39
C THR A 117 -16.47 -5.88 -28.97
N GLU A 118 -15.60 -4.91 -28.71
CA GLU A 118 -15.21 -4.61 -27.34
C GLU A 118 -16.46 -4.30 -26.51
N ASN A 119 -16.56 -4.92 -25.35
CA ASN A 119 -17.57 -4.50 -24.39
C ASN A 119 -17.24 -3.05 -24.03
N MET A 120 -18.22 -2.18 -24.24
CA MET A 120 -18.07 -0.71 -24.18
C MET A 120 -17.74 -0.21 -22.74
N GLU A 121 -16.63 -0.68 -22.17
CA GLU A 121 -15.96 0.16 -21.18
C GLU A 121 -15.52 1.44 -21.91
N ARG A 122 -15.89 2.58 -21.39
CA ARG A 122 -15.53 3.92 -21.91
C ARG A 122 -14.02 4.18 -21.93
N SER A 123 -13.22 3.17 -21.71
CA SER A 123 -11.76 3.20 -21.65
C SER A 123 -11.17 2.76 -22.98
N LYS A 124 -10.30 3.61 -23.55
CA LYS A 124 -9.53 3.29 -24.75
C LYS A 124 -8.34 2.34 -24.51
N SER A 125 -8.09 1.93 -23.26
CA SER A 125 -7.01 1.00 -22.93
C SER A 125 -7.35 -0.42 -23.31
N GLU A 126 -6.38 -1.15 -23.84
CA GLU A 126 -6.47 -2.60 -24.09
C GLU A 126 -6.40 -3.42 -22.80
N ASN A 127 -5.97 -2.81 -21.69
CA ASN A 127 -5.82 -3.45 -20.40
C ASN A 127 -7.01 -3.19 -19.48
N ILE A 128 -7.21 -4.09 -18.52
CA ILE A 128 -8.29 -4.02 -17.55
C ILE A 128 -8.05 -2.85 -16.58
N ARG A 129 -9.07 -2.00 -16.41
CA ARG A 129 -9.11 -1.05 -15.32
C ARG A 129 -9.35 -1.80 -14.00
N PRO A 130 -8.49 -1.66 -12.96
CA PRO A 130 -8.72 -2.30 -11.68
C PRO A 130 -9.94 -1.67 -11.00
N GLY A 131 -10.77 -2.52 -10.39
CA GLY A 131 -11.77 -2.08 -9.43
C GLY A 131 -11.14 -1.80 -8.06
N ASN A 132 -11.96 -1.73 -7.04
CA ASN A 132 -11.53 -1.58 -5.65
C ASN A 132 -11.23 -2.93 -4.95
N VAL A 133 -11.22 -4.03 -5.69
CA VAL A 133 -10.71 -5.33 -5.23
C VAL A 133 -9.52 -5.71 -6.10
N TRP A 134 -8.33 -5.69 -5.51
CA TRP A 134 -7.08 -5.97 -6.22
C TRP A 134 -6.67 -7.41 -6.05
N VAL A 135 -6.77 -8.17 -7.13
CA VAL A 135 -6.37 -9.59 -7.20
C VAL A 135 -5.09 -9.79 -8.03
N ASP A 136 -4.64 -8.75 -8.70
CA ASP A 136 -3.47 -8.72 -9.57
C ASP A 136 -2.20 -8.21 -8.87
N VAL A 137 -2.31 -7.83 -7.59
CA VAL A 137 -1.20 -7.43 -6.73
C VAL A 137 -1.00 -8.52 -5.68
N GLN A 138 0.23 -9.01 -5.58
CA GLN A 138 0.60 -10.04 -4.61
C GLN A 138 1.19 -9.42 -3.36
N GLN A 139 0.91 -10.02 -2.20
CA GLN A 139 1.66 -9.76 -0.97
C GLN A 139 3.14 -10.11 -1.18
N VAL A 140 4.02 -9.37 -0.53
CA VAL A 140 5.46 -9.62 -0.62
C VAL A 140 5.81 -10.95 0.04
N PHE A 141 6.46 -11.83 -0.72
CA PHE A 141 6.99 -13.11 -0.24
C PHE A 141 8.51 -13.08 -0.18
N TYR A 142 9.08 -13.90 0.67
CA TYR A 142 10.53 -14.02 0.87
C TYR A 142 11.34 -14.29 -0.41
N ARG A 143 10.73 -14.88 -1.46
CA ARG A 143 11.38 -15.13 -2.76
C ARG A 143 11.32 -13.95 -3.72
N MET A 144 10.53 -12.92 -3.43
CA MET A 144 10.44 -11.75 -4.29
C MET A 144 11.67 -10.85 -4.08
N GLU A 145 12.19 -10.29 -5.16
CA GLU A 145 13.35 -9.42 -5.14
C GLU A 145 13.16 -8.23 -4.18
N GLU A 146 11.96 -7.66 -4.14
CA GLU A 146 11.61 -6.54 -3.28
C GLU A 146 11.55 -6.87 -1.77
N ASN A 147 11.60 -8.15 -1.39
CA ASN A 147 11.49 -8.56 0.01
C ASN A 147 12.67 -8.07 0.85
N VAL A 148 12.34 -7.59 2.05
CA VAL A 148 13.27 -7.23 3.10
C VAL A 148 13.04 -8.17 4.27
N ASN A 149 14.02 -8.98 4.65
CA ASN A 149 13.90 -9.92 5.74
C ASN A 149 13.60 -9.18 7.06
N GLY A 150 12.68 -9.72 7.85
CA GLY A 150 12.21 -9.12 9.09
C GLY A 150 11.07 -8.08 8.92
N CYS A 151 10.79 -7.63 7.71
CA CYS A 151 9.72 -6.65 7.43
C CYS A 151 8.41 -7.32 7.03
N TYR A 152 7.76 -8.03 7.96
CA TYR A 152 6.57 -8.85 7.67
C TYR A 152 5.33 -8.04 7.22
N ALA A 153 5.25 -6.76 7.58
CA ALA A 153 4.14 -5.88 7.18
C ALA A 153 4.42 -5.11 5.87
N GLN A 154 5.50 -5.46 5.16
CA GLN A 154 5.91 -4.80 3.93
C GLN A 154 4.78 -4.80 2.89
N LYS A 155 4.46 -3.61 2.36
CA LYS A 155 3.53 -3.46 1.24
C LYS A 155 4.25 -3.74 -0.07
N PRO A 156 3.59 -4.37 -1.06
CA PRO A 156 4.19 -4.58 -2.37
C PRO A 156 4.37 -3.25 -3.10
N ILE A 157 5.51 -3.09 -3.78
CA ILE A 157 5.83 -1.88 -4.55
C ILE A 157 4.73 -1.59 -5.56
N LYS A 158 4.26 -2.59 -6.29
CA LYS A 158 3.18 -2.45 -7.29
C LYS A 158 1.90 -1.82 -6.72
N ALA A 159 1.56 -2.10 -5.45
CA ALA A 159 0.41 -1.46 -4.80
C ALA A 159 0.65 0.02 -4.57
N ILE A 160 1.82 0.37 -4.03
CA ILE A 160 2.18 1.76 -3.70
C ILE A 160 2.36 2.59 -4.98
N GLU A 161 3.03 2.05 -5.99
CA GLU A 161 3.14 2.70 -7.32
C GLU A 161 1.77 3.03 -7.90
N ARG A 162 0.81 2.11 -7.82
CA ARG A 162 -0.56 2.34 -8.31
C ARG A 162 -1.24 3.50 -7.59
N LEU A 163 -1.07 3.62 -6.27
CA LEU A 163 -1.63 4.73 -5.49
C LEU A 163 -0.95 6.06 -5.84
N ILE A 164 0.37 6.07 -5.92
CA ILE A 164 1.17 7.26 -6.29
C ILE A 164 0.82 7.71 -7.70
N ALA A 165 0.77 6.79 -8.67
CA ALA A 165 0.41 7.10 -10.05
C ALA A 165 -1.01 7.66 -10.19
N ALA A 166 -1.94 7.14 -9.39
CA ALA A 166 -3.33 7.59 -9.42
C ALA A 166 -3.52 9.01 -8.87
N SER A 167 -2.70 9.44 -7.93
CA SER A 167 -2.98 10.64 -7.12
C SER A 167 -1.87 11.70 -7.12
N SER A 168 -0.83 11.54 -7.94
CA SER A 168 0.26 12.51 -8.02
C SER A 168 0.87 12.63 -9.42
N ARG A 169 1.55 13.74 -9.67
CA ARG A 169 2.38 14.01 -10.87
C ARG A 169 3.86 13.84 -10.51
N GLU A 170 4.72 13.79 -11.53
CA GLU A 170 6.16 13.92 -11.32
C GLU A 170 6.48 15.21 -10.54
N ASN A 171 7.46 15.11 -9.64
CA ASN A 171 7.87 16.16 -8.70
C ASN A 171 6.86 16.55 -7.61
N ASP A 172 5.67 15.96 -7.55
CA ASP A 172 4.80 16.11 -6.39
C ASP A 172 5.44 15.45 -5.16
N THR A 173 4.98 15.83 -3.98
CA THR A 173 5.49 15.30 -2.72
C THR A 173 4.55 14.23 -2.17
N VAL A 174 5.12 13.07 -1.86
CA VAL A 174 4.48 11.96 -1.15
C VAL A 174 4.97 11.99 0.30
N ILE A 175 4.06 11.87 1.26
CA ILE A 175 4.39 11.82 2.69
C ILE A 175 3.95 10.47 3.25
N ASP A 176 4.83 9.81 4.02
CA ASP A 176 4.54 8.59 4.74
C ASP A 176 5.10 8.65 6.16
N PHE A 177 4.22 8.63 7.16
CA PHE A 177 4.58 8.71 8.58
C PHE A 177 4.88 7.34 9.20
N PHE A 178 4.73 6.25 8.44
CA PHE A 178 4.90 4.86 8.91
C PHE A 178 5.74 4.08 7.91
N GLY A 179 6.97 4.55 7.70
CA GLY A 179 7.85 4.14 6.61
C GLY A 179 8.22 2.66 6.58
N HIS A 180 8.37 2.04 7.76
CA HIS A 180 8.71 0.62 7.92
C HIS A 180 9.82 0.18 6.95
N SER A 181 9.53 -0.70 6.01
CA SER A 181 10.49 -1.19 5.01
C SER A 181 10.85 -0.19 3.90
N GLY A 182 10.27 1.02 3.87
CA GLY A 182 10.57 2.05 2.87
C GLY A 182 9.96 1.82 1.49
N THR A 183 8.86 1.06 1.38
CA THR A 183 8.26 0.81 0.07
C THR A 183 7.79 2.10 -0.59
N THR A 184 7.22 3.03 0.18
CA THR A 184 6.79 4.34 -0.33
C THR A 184 7.96 5.17 -0.84
N LEU A 185 9.12 5.12 -0.14
CA LEU A 185 10.33 5.82 -0.55
C LEU A 185 10.86 5.31 -1.89
N VAL A 186 10.99 3.97 -2.01
CA VAL A 186 11.46 3.31 -3.23
C VAL A 186 10.53 3.57 -4.41
N ALA A 187 9.22 3.43 -4.22
CA ALA A 187 8.23 3.69 -5.26
C ALA A 187 8.23 5.17 -5.68
N SER A 188 8.35 6.09 -4.74
CA SER A 188 8.39 7.52 -5.02
C SER A 188 9.63 7.91 -5.83
N ASP A 189 10.81 7.41 -5.47
CA ASP A 189 12.06 7.66 -6.18
C ASP A 189 12.00 7.12 -7.62
N TYR A 190 11.57 5.87 -7.78
CA TYR A 190 11.41 5.23 -9.09
C TYR A 190 10.44 6.02 -10.00
N MET A 191 9.37 6.57 -9.42
CA MET A 191 8.35 7.34 -10.15
C MET A 191 8.66 8.83 -10.24
N ARG A 192 9.84 9.31 -9.80
CA ARG A 192 10.25 10.71 -9.80
C ARG A 192 9.34 11.62 -8.96
N ARG A 193 8.91 11.14 -7.80
CA ARG A 193 8.23 11.95 -6.78
C ARG A 193 9.21 12.29 -5.66
N ARG A 194 9.02 13.44 -5.05
CA ARG A 194 9.69 13.74 -3.79
C ARG A 194 9.03 12.92 -2.68
N CYS A 195 9.81 12.42 -1.75
CA CYS A 195 9.28 11.65 -0.63
C CYS A 195 9.76 12.22 0.70
N VAL A 196 8.84 12.42 1.62
CA VAL A 196 9.11 12.67 3.03
C VAL A 196 8.60 11.47 3.80
N ILE A 197 9.49 10.73 4.42
CA ILE A 197 9.14 9.49 5.10
C ILE A 197 9.81 9.46 6.47
N CYS A 198 9.13 8.91 7.45
CA CYS A 198 9.70 8.70 8.79
C CYS A 198 9.20 7.38 9.38
N ASP A 199 9.90 6.93 10.40
CA ASP A 199 9.49 5.84 11.27
C ASP A 199 9.97 6.16 12.69
N ILE A 200 9.28 5.62 13.69
CA ILE A 200 9.69 5.77 15.08
C ILE A 200 10.90 4.89 15.44
N ASP A 201 11.07 3.79 14.72
CA ASP A 201 12.18 2.86 14.92
C ASP A 201 13.37 3.23 14.03
N PRO A 202 14.53 3.57 14.62
CA PRO A 202 15.73 3.92 13.87
C PRO A 202 16.25 2.79 12.97
N ILE A 203 15.95 1.52 13.28
CA ILE A 203 16.30 0.39 12.43
C ILE A 203 15.54 0.47 11.10
N TYR A 204 14.26 0.79 11.12
CA TYR A 204 13.50 1.00 9.90
C TYR A 204 13.96 2.23 9.12
N CYS A 205 14.36 3.31 9.80
CA CYS A 205 14.95 4.46 9.13
C CYS A 205 16.23 4.06 8.37
N GLU A 206 17.09 3.27 8.96
CA GLU A 206 18.30 2.76 8.31
C GLU A 206 17.99 1.80 7.15
N ILE A 207 17.01 0.91 7.32
CA ILE A 207 16.53 0.03 6.24
C ILE A 207 16.05 0.83 5.04
N MET A 208 15.28 1.90 5.26
CA MET A 208 14.79 2.78 4.20
C MET A 208 15.93 3.40 3.40
N ILE A 209 16.95 3.92 4.08
CA ILE A 209 18.14 4.54 3.46
C ILE A 209 18.88 3.50 2.62
N ARG A 210 19.24 2.36 3.19
CA ARG A 210 19.93 1.28 2.49
C ARG A 210 19.15 0.75 1.29
N ARG A 211 17.85 0.67 1.42
CA ARG A 211 16.99 0.21 0.32
C ARG A 211 16.98 1.20 -0.83
N LEU A 212 16.91 2.50 -0.54
CA LEU A 212 17.01 3.56 -1.55
C LEU A 212 18.40 3.57 -2.23
N GLU A 213 19.47 3.47 -1.46
CA GLU A 213 20.83 3.40 -1.99
C GLU A 213 21.01 2.17 -2.89
N ARG A 214 20.47 1.02 -2.47
CA ARG A 214 20.50 -0.21 -3.26
C ARG A 214 19.73 -0.08 -4.58
N LEU A 215 18.58 0.59 -4.56
CA LEU A 215 17.82 0.90 -5.78
C LEU A 215 18.66 1.77 -6.72
N ARG A 216 19.19 2.87 -6.22
CA ARG A 216 19.94 3.85 -7.03
C ARG A 216 21.24 3.30 -7.58
N THR A 217 21.93 2.44 -6.82
CA THR A 217 23.23 1.88 -7.20
C THR A 217 23.10 0.65 -8.10
N TYR A 218 22.16 -0.22 -7.81
CA TYR A 218 22.07 -1.55 -8.43
C TYR A 218 20.75 -1.82 -9.14
N GLY A 219 19.79 -0.90 -9.10
CA GLY A 219 18.45 -1.11 -9.63
C GLY A 219 17.65 -2.18 -8.86
N LYS A 220 18.03 -2.47 -7.60
CA LYS A 220 17.43 -3.51 -6.76
C LYS A 220 16.52 -2.90 -5.71
N THR A 221 15.29 -3.44 -5.60
CA THR A 221 14.23 -2.92 -4.74
C THR A 221 14.15 -3.59 -3.35
N GLY A 222 14.97 -4.59 -3.12
CA GLY A 222 15.06 -5.32 -1.86
C GLY A 222 16.21 -6.31 -1.83
N TRP A 223 16.13 -7.32 -0.97
CA TRP A 223 17.22 -8.28 -0.72
C TRP A 223 16.84 -9.75 -0.94
N GLN A 224 15.62 -10.02 -1.41
CA GLN A 224 15.15 -11.39 -1.65
C GLN A 224 15.38 -12.31 -0.43
N ASN A 225 14.80 -11.95 0.71
CA ASN A 225 15.00 -12.62 1.99
C ASN A 225 16.40 -12.47 2.61
N GLY A 226 17.29 -11.66 2.01
CA GLY A 226 18.55 -11.28 2.65
C GLY A 226 18.36 -10.22 3.73
N ASN A 227 19.39 -10.01 4.54
CA ASN A 227 19.39 -9.04 5.62
C ASN A 227 20.11 -7.76 5.17
N PRO A 228 19.48 -6.57 5.30
CA PRO A 228 20.15 -5.29 5.01
C PRO A 228 21.43 -5.06 5.83
N PHE A 229 21.57 -5.74 6.96
CA PHE A 229 22.71 -5.63 7.90
C PHE A 229 23.64 -6.84 7.86
N GLU A 230 23.62 -7.64 6.80
CA GLU A 230 24.41 -8.87 6.73
C GLU A 230 25.91 -8.63 6.96
N LYS A 231 26.44 -7.50 6.48
CA LYS A 231 27.87 -7.16 6.65
C LYS A 231 28.24 -6.87 8.10
N GLU A 232 27.35 -6.24 8.86
CA GLU A 232 27.54 -5.87 10.25
C GLU A 232 27.30 -7.07 11.19
N LEU A 233 26.53 -8.03 10.74
CA LEU A 233 26.21 -9.25 11.50
C LEU A 233 27.28 -10.36 11.29
N HIS A 234 28.19 -10.21 10.32
CA HIS A 234 29.29 -11.13 10.17
C HIS A 234 30.21 -11.09 11.39
N GLY A 235 30.17 -12.18 12.20
CA GLY A 235 30.96 -12.32 13.42
C GLY A 235 30.19 -12.10 14.72
N VAL A 236 28.93 -11.71 14.67
CA VAL A 236 28.05 -11.67 15.84
C VAL A 236 27.44 -13.05 16.07
N ASN A 237 27.83 -13.72 17.15
CA ASN A 237 27.27 -15.00 17.53
C ASN A 237 25.85 -14.77 18.10
N LEU A 238 24.82 -15.03 17.30
CA LEU A 238 23.41 -14.85 17.69
C LEU A 238 22.86 -16.04 18.52
N SER A 239 23.72 -16.91 18.97
CA SER A 239 23.38 -17.98 19.91
C SER A 239 23.52 -17.46 21.36
N GLY A 240 22.51 -16.79 21.83
CA GLY A 240 22.30 -16.41 23.20
C GLY A 240 20.90 -16.84 23.64
#